data_a51a98a7088ef0fa75146f2d34711b2d
#
_entry.id   a51a98a7088ef0fa75146f2d34711b2d
#
_cell.length_a   1.000
_cell.length_b   1.000
_cell.length_c   1.000
_cell.angle_alpha   90.00
_cell.angle_beta   90.00
_cell.angle_gamma   90.00
#
_symmetry.space_group_name_H-M   'P 1'
#
loop_
_entity.id
_entity.type
_entity.pdbx_description
1 polymer ?
#
loop_
_entity_poly.entity_id
_entity_poly.type
_entity_poly.pdbx_seq_one_letter_code
_entity_poly.pdbx_strand_id
1 'polypeptide(L)'
;MRHKQLLALFICFVMIFSSKIVSSQNDNVVKVKDVVSNVDKYTIESIVKDDEKQSVNIYYPVTEYENVNAKINEKIKEYMTNFENSNYITDKKQLTISFDTFEFKEYNSFKFNIKSNVGITHDLDEVFTIVYKEDKIILITDLQDNIVEKLYEECKSKLKSNEKIIEFSNDKWIDEGLVKDSNTFSNYIMSDNSIVLYFNPCTVAPYAAGIIQIEIPYDNLQLCLE
;
A
#
# COMPACT_ATOMS: atom_id res chain seq x y z
N MET A 1 0.24 -43.42 -5.38
CA MET A 1 0.65 -42.01 -5.59
C MET A 1 -0.48 -41.12 -5.09
N ARG A 2 -0.31 -40.45 -3.95
CA ARG A 2 -1.35 -39.60 -3.29
C ARG A 2 -1.03 -38.14 -3.57
N HIS A 3 -1.90 -37.49 -4.34
CA HIS A 3 -1.89 -36.03 -4.51
C HIS A 3 -2.27 -35.38 -3.17
N LYS A 4 -1.35 -34.64 -2.58
CA LYS A 4 -1.65 -33.70 -1.50
C LYS A 4 -2.02 -32.36 -2.15
N GLN A 5 -3.30 -32.08 -2.19
CA GLN A 5 -3.80 -30.72 -2.46
C GLN A 5 -3.50 -29.87 -1.22
N LEU A 6 -2.68 -28.85 -1.40
CA LEU A 6 -2.48 -27.81 -0.41
C LEU A 6 -3.69 -26.85 -0.52
N LEU A 7 -4.57 -26.95 0.46
CA LEU A 7 -5.71 -26.05 0.63
C LEU A 7 -5.18 -24.77 1.30
N ALA A 8 -5.04 -23.71 0.53
CA ALA A 8 -4.77 -22.39 1.09
C ALA A 8 -6.02 -21.95 1.87
N LEU A 9 -5.90 -21.93 3.18
CA LEU A 9 -6.96 -21.48 4.08
C LEU A 9 -6.97 -19.94 4.08
N PHE A 10 -7.92 -19.36 3.36
CA PHE A 10 -8.26 -17.95 3.46
C PHE A 10 -9.01 -17.76 4.79
N ILE A 11 -8.30 -17.35 5.84
CA ILE A 11 -8.90 -17.01 7.12
C ILE A 11 -9.41 -15.57 7.01
N CYS A 12 -10.69 -15.42 6.62
CA CYS A 12 -11.44 -14.19 6.86
C CYS A 12 -11.67 -14.06 8.36
N PHE A 13 -10.87 -13.26 9.05
CA PHE A 13 -11.07 -12.94 10.46
C PHE A 13 -12.13 -11.84 10.56
N VAL A 14 -13.36 -12.21 10.85
CA VAL A 14 -14.39 -11.26 11.28
C VAL A 14 -14.10 -10.95 12.76
N MET A 15 -13.54 -9.78 13.04
CA MET A 15 -13.37 -9.30 14.42
C MET A 15 -14.68 -8.71 14.92
N ILE A 16 -15.21 -9.30 16.00
CA ILE A 16 -16.31 -8.73 16.78
C ILE A 16 -15.68 -7.73 17.76
N PHE A 17 -15.99 -6.45 17.57
CA PHE A 17 -15.52 -5.39 18.44
C PHE A 17 -16.41 -5.23 19.67
N SER A 18 -15.83 -5.32 20.86
CA SER A 18 -16.39 -4.74 22.08
C SER A 18 -15.72 -3.41 22.35
N SER A 19 -16.31 -2.31 21.90
CA SER A 19 -15.80 -0.97 22.18
C SER A 19 -16.34 -0.47 23.52
N LYS A 20 -15.45 -0.12 24.46
CA LYS A 20 -15.77 0.78 25.56
C LYS A 20 -15.63 2.23 25.06
N ILE A 21 -16.76 2.88 24.88
CA ILE A 21 -16.80 4.30 24.52
C ILE A 21 -16.53 5.09 25.79
N VAL A 22 -15.43 5.83 25.80
CA VAL A 22 -15.20 6.92 26.79
C VAL A 22 -15.46 8.23 26.05
N SER A 23 -16.59 8.88 26.36
CA SER A 23 -16.97 10.19 25.82
C SER A 23 -16.20 11.29 26.52
N SER A 24 -15.41 12.07 25.79
CA SER A 24 -14.97 13.41 26.19
C SER A 24 -15.39 14.43 25.13
N GLN A 25 -16.05 15.48 25.58
CA GLN A 25 -16.56 16.56 24.74
C GLN A 25 -15.41 17.37 24.11
N ASN A 26 -15.60 17.71 22.84
CA ASN A 26 -14.80 18.53 21.93
C ASN A 26 -13.59 17.86 21.31
N ASP A 27 -13.77 17.56 20.06
CA ASP A 27 -13.01 16.91 19.01
C ASP A 27 -13.36 15.43 18.86
N ASN A 28 -14.18 15.13 17.84
CA ASN A 28 -14.66 13.78 17.51
C ASN A 28 -13.54 12.87 16.92
N VAL A 29 -12.29 13.03 17.35
CA VAL A 29 -11.19 12.14 17.01
C VAL A 29 -11.04 11.12 18.14
N VAL A 30 -11.58 9.95 17.97
CA VAL A 30 -11.36 8.83 18.89
C VAL A 30 -10.11 8.08 18.45
N LYS A 31 -8.98 8.30 19.13
CA LYS A 31 -7.85 7.39 19.06
C LYS A 31 -8.19 6.14 19.90
N VAL A 32 -8.51 5.06 19.23
CA VAL A 32 -8.68 3.77 19.93
C VAL A 32 -7.32 3.07 19.92
N LYS A 33 -6.69 3.04 21.09
CA LYS A 33 -5.54 2.20 21.35
C LYS A 33 -6.07 0.81 21.70
N ASP A 34 -5.50 -0.23 21.11
CA ASP A 34 -5.69 -1.64 21.36
C ASP A 34 -6.57 -2.38 20.35
N VAL A 35 -5.94 -2.76 19.24
CA VAL A 35 -6.20 -4.04 18.62
C VAL A 35 -4.92 -4.85 18.74
N VAL A 36 -4.84 -5.73 19.71
CA VAL A 36 -3.72 -6.66 19.86
C VAL A 36 -3.80 -7.65 18.69
N SER A 37 -2.94 -7.47 17.69
CA SER A 37 -2.67 -8.55 16.74
C SER A 37 -1.77 -9.56 17.45
N ASN A 38 -2.04 -10.86 17.31
CA ASN A 38 -1.16 -11.93 17.78
C ASN A 38 0.11 -12.08 16.91
N VAL A 39 0.56 -11.02 16.27
CA VAL A 39 1.81 -10.97 15.53
C VAL A 39 2.82 -10.30 16.43
N ASP A 40 3.83 -11.04 16.86
CA ASP A 40 4.85 -10.59 17.83
C ASP A 40 5.69 -9.37 17.39
N LYS A 41 5.47 -8.83 16.20
CA LYS A 41 6.31 -7.80 15.57
C LYS A 41 5.75 -6.38 15.57
N TYR A 42 4.45 -6.20 15.76
CA TYR A 42 3.81 -4.88 15.77
C TYR A 42 2.46 -4.89 16.48
N THR A 43 2.04 -3.74 16.96
CA THR A 43 0.66 -3.49 17.41
C THR A 43 -0.10 -2.73 16.33
N ILE A 44 -1.43 -2.73 16.37
CA ILE A 44 -2.26 -1.96 15.45
C ILE A 44 -2.83 -0.76 16.20
N GLU A 45 -2.63 0.43 15.66
CA GLU A 45 -3.33 1.63 16.09
C GLU A 45 -4.39 2.03 15.07
N SER A 46 -5.38 2.80 15.51
CA SER A 46 -6.44 3.29 14.64
C SER A 46 -6.76 4.76 14.88
N ILE A 47 -7.17 5.45 13.81
CA ILE A 47 -7.77 6.77 13.84
C ILE A 47 -9.18 6.61 13.26
N VAL A 48 -10.19 6.84 14.09
CA VAL A 48 -11.58 6.74 13.67
C VAL A 48 -12.28 8.07 13.93
N LYS A 49 -12.91 8.65 12.92
CA LYS A 49 -13.72 9.85 13.01
C LYS A 49 -14.96 9.64 12.15
N ASP A 50 -16.11 9.87 12.72
CA ASP A 50 -17.38 9.77 12.01
C ASP A 50 -18.31 10.90 12.45
N ASP A 51 -18.63 11.79 11.51
CA ASP A 51 -19.56 12.89 11.70
C ASP A 51 -20.47 13.06 10.46
N GLU A 52 -21.29 14.10 10.43
CA GLU A 52 -22.22 14.32 9.31
C GLU A 52 -21.51 14.61 7.98
N LYS A 53 -20.25 15.11 8.03
CA LYS A 53 -19.51 15.58 6.86
C LYS A 53 -18.44 14.59 6.39
N GLN A 54 -17.95 13.73 7.29
CA GLN A 54 -16.85 12.84 6.96
C GLN A 54 -16.86 11.55 7.79
N SER A 55 -16.31 10.49 7.20
CA SER A 55 -15.99 9.24 7.85
C SER A 55 -14.54 8.89 7.57
N VAL A 56 -13.74 8.75 8.63
CA VAL A 56 -12.32 8.40 8.55
C VAL A 56 -12.10 7.13 9.33
N ASN A 57 -11.54 6.11 8.68
CA ASN A 57 -11.20 4.82 9.28
C ASN A 57 -9.79 4.44 8.87
N ILE A 58 -8.80 4.66 9.73
CA ILE A 58 -7.40 4.40 9.47
C ILE A 58 -6.90 3.37 10.47
N TYR A 59 -6.33 2.27 9.96
CA TYR A 59 -5.66 1.25 10.73
C TYR A 59 -4.22 1.14 10.25
N TYR A 60 -3.26 1.19 11.18
CA TYR A 60 -1.84 1.18 10.85
C TYR A 60 -1.01 0.44 11.89
N PRO A 61 0.12 -0.17 11.47
CA PRO A 61 1.02 -0.87 12.37
C PRO A 61 1.89 0.12 13.15
N VAL A 62 2.19 -0.25 14.41
CA VAL A 62 3.21 0.39 15.24
C VAL A 62 4.22 -0.68 15.62
N THR A 63 5.43 -0.55 15.12
CA THR A 63 6.55 -1.46 15.35
C THR A 63 7.40 -1.01 16.53
N GLU A 64 8.40 -1.78 16.90
CA GLU A 64 9.46 -1.36 17.81
C GLU A 64 10.45 -0.36 17.20
N TYR A 65 10.40 -0.13 15.88
CA TYR A 65 11.34 0.67 15.09
C TYR A 65 10.84 2.10 14.91
N GLU A 66 11.61 3.07 15.44
CA GLU A 66 11.21 4.48 15.47
C GLU A 66 11.15 5.10 14.07
N ASN A 67 12.15 4.83 13.21
CA ASN A 67 12.20 5.38 11.85
C ASN A 67 11.07 4.83 10.97
N VAL A 68 10.72 3.54 11.14
CA VAL A 68 9.60 2.91 10.44
C VAL A 68 8.28 3.58 10.86
N ASN A 69 8.06 3.74 12.16
CA ASN A 69 6.87 4.41 12.70
C ASN A 69 6.77 5.86 12.25
N ALA A 70 7.90 6.59 12.24
CA ALA A 70 7.94 7.97 11.75
C ALA A 70 7.52 8.06 10.28
N LYS A 71 7.97 7.13 9.43
CA LYS A 71 7.60 7.08 8.01
C LYS A 71 6.13 6.75 7.80
N ILE A 72 5.58 5.82 8.58
CA ILE A 72 4.14 5.48 8.56
C ILE A 72 3.32 6.73 8.92
N ASN A 73 3.66 7.38 10.04
CA ASN A 73 2.95 8.56 10.52
C ASN A 73 3.03 9.74 9.54
N GLU A 74 4.19 9.96 8.89
CA GLU A 74 4.37 10.96 7.84
C GLU A 74 3.35 10.74 6.70
N LYS A 75 3.26 9.51 6.21
CA LYS A 75 2.36 9.15 5.10
C LYS A 75 0.88 9.25 5.48
N ILE A 76 0.51 8.75 6.64
CA ILE A 76 -0.87 8.87 7.13
C ILE A 76 -1.27 10.34 7.27
N LYS A 77 -0.39 11.18 7.82
CA LYS A 77 -0.62 12.62 7.95
C LYS A 77 -0.78 13.30 6.59
N GLU A 78 0.03 12.91 5.59
CA GLU A 78 -0.08 13.41 4.21
C GLU A 78 -1.48 13.11 3.64
N TYR A 79 -1.95 11.85 3.71
CA TYR A 79 -3.28 11.46 3.24
C TYR A 79 -4.41 12.18 3.98
N MET A 80 -4.32 12.27 5.30
CA MET A 80 -5.30 13.01 6.10
C MET A 80 -5.37 14.49 5.71
N THR A 81 -4.21 15.15 5.55
CA THR A 81 -4.14 16.56 5.16
C THR A 81 -4.76 16.78 3.77
N ASN A 82 -4.45 15.92 2.81
CA ASN A 82 -5.02 16.01 1.47
C ASN A 82 -6.53 15.78 1.49
N PHE A 83 -7.01 14.83 2.27
CA PHE A 83 -8.43 14.53 2.46
C PHE A 83 -9.18 15.72 3.11
N GLU A 84 -8.63 16.31 4.18
CA GLU A 84 -9.22 17.45 4.86
C GLU A 84 -9.31 18.70 3.96
N ASN A 85 -8.25 18.97 3.20
CA ASN A 85 -8.16 20.12 2.29
C ASN A 85 -8.95 19.95 0.99
N SER A 86 -9.52 18.77 0.73
CA SER A 86 -10.35 18.57 -0.47
C SER A 86 -11.65 19.39 -0.35
N ASN A 87 -11.84 20.35 -1.26
CA ASN A 87 -12.96 21.31 -1.23
C ASN A 87 -14.21 20.84 -2.00
N TYR A 88 -14.36 19.57 -2.27
CA TYR A 88 -15.51 19.08 -3.01
C TYR A 88 -16.75 18.99 -2.12
N ILE A 89 -17.83 19.65 -2.59
CA ILE A 89 -19.12 19.73 -1.90
C ILE A 89 -19.96 18.57 -2.43
N THR A 90 -19.96 17.49 -1.72
CA THR A 90 -20.96 16.45 -1.91
C THR A 90 -21.26 15.86 -0.56
N ASP A 91 -22.08 14.84 -0.54
CA ASP A 91 -22.45 14.05 0.61
C ASP A 91 -21.22 13.75 1.53
N LYS A 92 -21.31 12.93 2.45
CA LYS A 92 -20.28 12.61 3.43
C LYS A 92 -18.98 12.10 2.78
N LYS A 93 -17.86 12.84 2.98
CA LYS A 93 -16.53 12.39 2.53
C LYS A 93 -16.09 11.12 3.28
N GLN A 94 -15.32 10.24 2.64
CA GLN A 94 -14.83 9.02 3.25
C GLN A 94 -13.33 8.81 2.98
N LEU A 95 -12.59 8.40 4.03
CA LEU A 95 -11.20 7.96 3.94
C LEU A 95 -11.04 6.66 4.71
N THR A 96 -10.57 5.63 4.04
CA THR A 96 -10.22 4.36 4.68
C THR A 96 -8.77 4.02 4.33
N ILE A 97 -7.96 3.72 5.35
CA ILE A 97 -6.61 3.19 5.17
C ILE A 97 -6.53 1.89 5.95
N SER A 98 -6.15 0.83 5.25
CA SER A 98 -5.84 -0.48 5.80
C SER A 98 -4.47 -0.94 5.30
N PHE A 99 -3.92 -2.03 5.84
CA PHE A 99 -2.62 -2.52 5.42
C PHE A 99 -2.56 -4.05 5.38
N ASP A 100 -1.67 -4.56 4.52
CA ASP A 100 -1.24 -5.95 4.45
C ASP A 100 0.24 -6.02 4.85
N THR A 101 0.69 -7.17 5.33
CA THR A 101 2.09 -7.40 5.74
C THR A 101 2.71 -8.52 4.94
N PHE A 102 3.98 -8.36 4.60
CA PHE A 102 4.76 -9.36 3.89
C PHE A 102 6.13 -9.47 4.53
N GLU A 103 6.65 -10.69 4.61
CA GLU A 103 7.97 -10.99 5.14
C GLU A 103 8.75 -11.81 4.12
N PHE A 104 9.99 -11.42 3.89
CA PHE A 104 10.91 -12.19 3.07
C PHE A 104 12.32 -12.08 3.64
N LYS A 105 12.88 -13.20 4.12
CA LYS A 105 14.16 -13.23 4.83
C LYS A 105 14.14 -12.23 6.02
N GLU A 106 15.03 -11.25 5.99
CA GLU A 106 15.14 -10.18 6.99
C GLU A 106 14.36 -8.92 6.63
N TYR A 107 13.73 -8.88 5.44
CA TYR A 107 12.94 -7.76 4.97
C TYR A 107 11.48 -7.92 5.40
N ASN A 108 10.92 -6.86 5.91
CA ASN A 108 9.50 -6.74 6.19
C ASN A 108 8.89 -5.66 5.29
N SER A 109 7.66 -5.86 4.87
CA SER A 109 6.96 -4.90 4.02
C SER A 109 5.55 -4.65 4.54
N PHE A 110 5.16 -3.39 4.61
CA PHE A 110 3.78 -2.97 4.76
C PHE A 110 3.27 -2.43 3.43
N LYS A 111 2.12 -2.93 2.99
CA LYS A 111 1.38 -2.38 1.86
C LYS A 111 0.11 -1.75 2.40
N PHE A 112 -0.01 -0.45 2.28
CA PHE A 112 -1.19 0.29 2.68
C PHE A 112 -2.14 0.45 1.51
N ASN A 113 -3.41 0.14 1.74
CA ASN A 113 -4.49 0.29 0.78
C ASN A 113 -5.32 1.51 1.20
N ILE A 114 -5.38 2.51 0.36
CA ILE A 114 -6.10 3.74 0.59
C ILE A 114 -7.33 3.76 -0.29
N LYS A 115 -8.49 4.02 0.32
CA LYS A 115 -9.73 4.31 -0.37
C LYS A 115 -10.23 5.65 0.08
N SER A 116 -10.41 6.58 -0.84
CA SER A 116 -10.99 7.87 -0.52
C SER A 116 -12.11 8.25 -1.48
N ASN A 117 -13.19 8.76 -0.91
CA ASN A 117 -14.26 9.41 -1.64
C ASN A 117 -14.37 10.84 -1.13
N VAL A 118 -14.02 11.77 -1.98
CA VAL A 118 -14.09 13.21 -1.66
C VAL A 118 -15.20 13.91 -2.44
N GLY A 119 -16.19 13.13 -2.89
CA GLY A 119 -17.35 13.67 -3.60
C GLY A 119 -17.13 13.86 -5.10
N ILE A 120 -16.15 13.21 -5.66
CA ILE A 120 -16.02 13.01 -7.12
C ILE A 120 -16.81 11.74 -7.47
N THR A 121 -17.16 11.60 -8.74
CA THR A 121 -17.96 10.48 -9.25
C THR A 121 -17.31 9.09 -9.08
N HIS A 122 -16.08 9.02 -8.60
CA HIS A 122 -15.33 7.79 -8.45
C HIS A 122 -14.53 7.78 -7.13
N ASP A 123 -14.52 6.63 -6.46
CA ASP A 123 -13.65 6.36 -5.33
C ASP A 123 -12.20 6.32 -5.82
N LEU A 124 -11.30 7.01 -5.13
CA LEU A 124 -9.88 6.95 -5.39
C LEU A 124 -9.28 5.77 -4.62
N ASP A 125 -8.76 4.79 -5.34
CA ASP A 125 -7.99 3.69 -4.77
C ASP A 125 -6.50 3.91 -5.03
N GLU A 126 -5.68 3.95 -3.98
CA GLU A 126 -4.24 4.11 -4.05
C GLU A 126 -3.52 3.09 -3.14
N VAL A 127 -2.25 2.89 -3.42
CA VAL A 127 -1.34 2.09 -2.59
C VAL A 127 -0.09 2.89 -2.28
N PHE A 128 0.39 2.81 -1.04
CA PHE A 128 1.78 3.07 -0.73
C PHE A 128 2.38 1.90 0.04
N THR A 129 3.69 1.73 -0.06
CA THR A 129 4.41 0.64 0.58
C THR A 129 5.59 1.16 1.40
N ILE A 130 5.95 0.41 2.43
CA ILE A 130 7.17 0.63 3.21
C ILE A 130 7.86 -0.71 3.32
N VAL A 131 9.08 -0.81 2.79
CA VAL A 131 9.98 -1.95 2.98
C VAL A 131 11.03 -1.57 3.98
N TYR A 132 11.30 -2.44 4.95
CA TYR A 132 12.28 -2.17 6.01
C TYR A 132 13.01 -3.44 6.45
N LYS A 133 14.20 -3.23 6.97
CA LYS A 133 15.02 -4.24 7.66
C LYS A 133 15.50 -3.60 8.96
N GLU A 134 15.11 -4.15 10.11
CA GLU A 134 15.29 -3.49 11.40
C GLU A 134 14.73 -2.06 11.37
N ASP A 135 15.42 -1.07 11.91
CA ASP A 135 14.98 0.34 11.89
C ASP A 135 15.38 1.12 10.61
N LYS A 136 15.80 0.42 9.53
CA LYS A 136 16.16 1.04 8.27
C LYS A 136 15.06 0.87 7.23
N ILE A 137 14.54 1.97 6.69
CA ILE A 137 13.71 1.96 5.47
C ILE A 137 14.61 1.58 4.29
N ILE A 138 14.17 0.62 3.51
CA ILE A 138 14.88 0.13 2.32
C ILE A 138 14.29 0.81 1.09
N LEU A 139 15.09 1.62 0.43
CA LEU A 139 14.72 2.18 -0.86
C LEU A 139 15.02 1.16 -1.95
N ILE A 140 14.31 1.24 -3.07
CA ILE A 140 14.54 0.32 -4.20
C ILE A 140 16.00 0.35 -4.66
N THR A 141 16.65 1.50 -4.58
CA THR A 141 18.07 1.70 -4.92
C THR A 141 19.05 1.07 -3.93
N ASP A 142 18.60 0.71 -2.72
CA ASP A 142 19.44 0.03 -1.73
C ASP A 142 19.60 -1.46 -2.03
N LEU A 143 18.76 -2.03 -2.89
CA LEU A 143 18.76 -3.47 -3.18
C LEU A 143 19.93 -3.88 -4.06
N GLN A 144 20.27 -3.06 -5.05
CA GLN A 144 21.35 -3.36 -6.01
C GLN A 144 21.70 -2.13 -6.86
N ASP A 145 22.97 -2.03 -7.29
CA ASP A 145 23.35 -1.10 -8.36
C ASP A 145 22.57 -1.40 -9.65
N ASN A 146 22.19 -0.36 -10.39
CA ASN A 146 21.44 -0.47 -11.65
C ASN A 146 20.04 -1.12 -11.54
N ILE A 147 19.49 -1.28 -10.34
CA ILE A 147 18.17 -1.91 -10.13
C ILE A 147 17.08 -1.15 -10.88
N VAL A 148 17.11 0.19 -10.91
CA VAL A 148 16.14 1.04 -11.60
C VAL A 148 16.08 0.76 -13.10
N GLU A 149 17.25 0.57 -13.74
CA GLU A 149 17.34 0.22 -15.16
C GLU A 149 16.72 -1.14 -15.44
N LYS A 150 17.06 -2.15 -14.62
CA LYS A 150 16.53 -3.51 -14.76
C LYS A 150 15.00 -3.53 -14.55
N LEU A 151 14.50 -2.85 -13.52
CA LEU A 151 13.07 -2.74 -13.27
C LEU A 151 12.34 -2.05 -14.41
N TYR A 152 12.93 -0.99 -14.98
CA TYR A 152 12.34 -0.29 -16.11
C TYR A 152 12.16 -1.22 -17.32
N GLU A 153 13.20 -1.98 -17.72
CA GLU A 153 13.12 -2.88 -18.87
C GLU A 153 12.10 -4.02 -18.63
N GLU A 154 12.12 -4.64 -17.45
CA GLU A 154 11.18 -5.69 -17.08
C GLU A 154 9.73 -5.17 -17.02
N CYS A 155 9.49 -4.03 -16.37
CA CYS A 155 8.18 -3.41 -16.30
C CYS A 155 7.67 -3.04 -17.69
N LYS A 156 8.50 -2.42 -18.52
CA LYS A 156 8.13 -2.02 -19.88
C LYS A 156 7.67 -3.22 -20.71
N SER A 157 8.40 -4.33 -20.63
CA SER A 157 8.04 -5.57 -21.31
C SER A 157 6.70 -6.13 -20.81
N LYS A 158 6.52 -6.24 -19.48
CA LYS A 158 5.32 -6.80 -18.87
C LYS A 158 4.08 -5.92 -19.07
N LEU A 159 4.21 -4.59 -18.98
CA LEU A 159 3.13 -3.64 -19.20
C LEU A 159 2.62 -3.71 -20.66
N LYS A 160 3.54 -3.74 -21.63
CA LYS A 160 3.18 -3.83 -23.06
C LYS A 160 2.56 -5.17 -23.47
N SER A 161 2.78 -6.23 -22.70
CA SER A 161 2.20 -7.56 -22.95
C SER A 161 0.98 -7.90 -22.08
N ASN A 162 0.59 -7.03 -21.15
CA ASN A 162 -0.52 -7.26 -20.24
C ASN A 162 -1.86 -6.95 -20.92
N GLU A 163 -2.70 -7.97 -21.13
CA GLU A 163 -3.98 -7.83 -21.83
C GLU A 163 -4.91 -6.78 -21.19
N LYS A 164 -4.98 -6.71 -19.86
CA LYS A 164 -5.78 -5.69 -19.15
C LYS A 164 -5.29 -4.28 -19.43
N ILE A 165 -3.97 -4.11 -19.52
CA ILE A 165 -3.39 -2.79 -19.78
C ILE A 165 -3.60 -2.41 -21.24
N ILE A 166 -3.45 -3.35 -22.18
CA ILE A 166 -3.69 -3.13 -23.61
C ILE A 166 -5.13 -2.67 -23.85
N GLU A 167 -6.10 -3.22 -23.11
CA GLU A 167 -7.51 -2.84 -23.23
C GLU A 167 -7.76 -1.37 -22.84
N PHE A 168 -7.08 -0.86 -21.81
CA PHE A 168 -7.31 0.48 -21.25
C PHE A 168 -6.24 1.51 -21.63
N SER A 169 -5.07 1.09 -22.13
CA SER A 169 -3.96 1.98 -22.39
C SER A 169 -3.35 1.74 -23.76
N ASN A 170 -2.82 2.79 -24.35
CA ASN A 170 -1.91 2.72 -25.47
C ASN A 170 -0.47 2.86 -24.97
N ASP A 171 0.50 2.54 -25.81
CA ASP A 171 1.93 2.63 -25.50
C ASP A 171 2.34 4.02 -24.95
N LYS A 172 1.62 5.07 -25.30
CA LYS A 172 1.88 6.44 -24.86
C LYS A 172 1.78 6.58 -23.33
N TRP A 173 0.74 5.98 -22.69
CA TRP A 173 0.58 6.00 -21.23
C TRP A 173 1.77 5.33 -20.54
N ILE A 174 2.22 4.19 -21.08
CA ILE A 174 3.37 3.46 -20.54
C ILE A 174 4.65 4.26 -20.72
N ASP A 175 4.89 4.79 -21.91
CA ASP A 175 6.13 5.52 -22.22
C ASP A 175 6.23 6.88 -21.48
N GLU A 176 5.09 7.54 -21.17
CA GLU A 176 5.05 8.78 -20.38
C GLU A 176 5.13 8.52 -18.86
N GLY A 177 4.48 7.46 -18.36
CA GLY A 177 4.37 7.18 -16.94
C GLY A 177 5.49 6.31 -16.38
N LEU A 178 6.05 5.41 -17.20
CA LEU A 178 7.17 4.57 -16.80
C LEU A 178 8.50 5.28 -17.12
N VAL A 179 9.05 5.96 -16.14
CA VAL A 179 10.34 6.67 -16.28
C VAL A 179 11.45 5.97 -15.51
N LYS A 180 12.72 6.10 -15.96
CA LYS A 180 13.91 5.54 -15.31
C LYS A 180 14.32 6.39 -14.10
N ASP A 181 13.43 6.43 -13.11
CA ASP A 181 13.62 7.15 -11.86
C ASP A 181 13.21 6.26 -10.68
N SER A 182 13.93 6.35 -9.56
CA SER A 182 13.65 5.52 -8.38
C SER A 182 12.26 5.77 -7.78
N ASN A 183 11.70 6.98 -7.93
CA ASN A 183 10.37 7.30 -7.45
C ASN A 183 9.29 6.53 -8.20
N THR A 184 9.50 6.22 -9.49
CA THR A 184 8.60 5.40 -10.30
C THR A 184 8.42 4.01 -9.68
N PHE A 185 9.44 3.47 -9.02
CA PHE A 185 9.48 2.14 -8.42
C PHE A 185 9.44 2.17 -6.90
N SER A 186 9.02 3.29 -6.30
CA SER A 186 9.01 3.46 -4.83
C SER A 186 7.94 2.62 -4.12
N ASN A 187 6.85 2.28 -4.81
CA ASN A 187 5.80 1.42 -4.28
C ASN A 187 6.08 -0.04 -4.64
N TYR A 188 6.75 -0.74 -3.74
CA TYR A 188 7.08 -2.16 -3.93
C TYR A 188 7.02 -2.93 -2.61
N ILE A 189 6.86 -4.23 -2.71
CA ILE A 189 7.09 -5.17 -1.61
C ILE A 189 8.05 -6.26 -2.06
N MET A 190 8.68 -6.91 -1.08
CA MET A 190 9.45 -8.12 -1.30
C MET A 190 8.59 -9.33 -0.95
N SER A 191 8.54 -10.31 -1.86
CA SER A 191 7.86 -11.59 -1.65
C SER A 191 8.86 -12.75 -1.72
N ASP A 192 8.43 -13.99 -1.57
CA ASP A 192 9.32 -15.16 -1.48
C ASP A 192 10.30 -15.31 -2.65
N ASN A 193 9.92 -14.87 -3.86
CA ASN A 193 10.70 -15.09 -5.07
C ASN A 193 10.71 -13.89 -6.04
N SER A 194 10.11 -12.77 -5.66
CA SER A 194 9.92 -11.63 -6.55
C SER A 194 9.85 -10.29 -5.81
N ILE A 195 10.14 -9.22 -6.54
CA ILE A 195 9.68 -7.87 -6.21
C ILE A 195 8.30 -7.68 -6.84
N VAL A 196 7.35 -7.20 -6.05
CA VAL A 196 6.02 -6.82 -6.54
C VAL A 196 5.90 -5.31 -6.52
N LEU A 197 5.76 -4.71 -7.69
CA LEU A 197 5.61 -3.27 -7.87
C LEU A 197 4.13 -2.91 -8.00
N TYR A 198 3.76 -1.74 -7.47
CA TYR A 198 2.43 -1.17 -7.57
C TYR A 198 2.49 0.20 -8.22
N PHE A 199 1.71 0.38 -9.29
CA PHE A 199 1.51 1.67 -9.94
C PHE A 199 0.09 2.14 -9.64
N ASN A 200 -0.03 3.31 -9.02
CA ASN A 200 -1.31 3.91 -8.72
C ASN A 200 -2.06 4.32 -10.01
N PRO A 201 -3.38 4.50 -9.96
CA PRO A 201 -4.16 4.95 -11.10
C PRO A 201 -3.55 6.20 -11.76
N CYS A 202 -3.66 6.31 -13.05
CA CYS A 202 -3.09 7.39 -13.88
C CYS A 202 -1.55 7.45 -13.94
N THR A 203 -0.83 6.45 -13.41
CA THR A 203 0.63 6.40 -13.54
C THR A 203 1.05 5.81 -14.89
N VAL A 204 0.75 4.55 -15.15
CA VAL A 204 1.14 3.82 -16.38
C VAL A 204 -0.05 3.41 -17.24
N ALA A 205 -1.26 3.67 -16.76
CA ALA A 205 -2.52 3.37 -17.42
C ALA A 205 -3.61 4.38 -16.98
N PRO A 206 -4.72 4.53 -17.73
CA PRO A 206 -5.83 5.38 -17.32
C PRO A 206 -6.45 4.96 -16.00
N TYR A 207 -7.18 5.86 -15.35
CA TYR A 207 -7.85 5.63 -14.08
C TYR A 207 -8.69 4.33 -14.04
N ALA A 208 -9.40 4.02 -15.14
CA ALA A 208 -10.26 2.84 -15.23
C ALA A 208 -9.51 1.50 -15.10
N ALA A 209 -8.20 1.47 -15.33
CA ALA A 209 -7.39 0.29 -15.14
C ALA A 209 -7.10 -0.01 -13.65
N GLY A 210 -7.35 0.97 -12.76
CA GLY A 210 -7.10 0.85 -11.33
C GLY A 210 -5.61 0.76 -10.98
N ILE A 211 -5.30 0.12 -9.87
CA ILE A 211 -3.92 -0.15 -9.43
C ILE A 211 -3.36 -1.27 -10.31
N ILE A 212 -2.21 -1.02 -10.92
CA ILE A 212 -1.47 -2.00 -11.72
C ILE A 212 -0.41 -2.65 -10.85
N GLN A 213 -0.44 -3.98 -10.78
CA GLN A 213 0.55 -4.78 -10.07
C GLN A 213 1.44 -5.50 -11.07
N ILE A 214 2.75 -5.40 -10.91
CA ILE A 214 3.75 -6.11 -11.72
C ILE A 214 4.67 -6.91 -10.79
N GLU A 215 4.70 -8.21 -11.01
CA GLU A 215 5.58 -9.13 -10.31
C GLU A 215 6.82 -9.43 -11.17
N ILE A 216 8.02 -9.23 -10.60
CA ILE A 216 9.30 -9.45 -11.26
C ILE A 216 10.13 -10.42 -10.42
N PRO A 217 10.39 -11.64 -10.92
CA PRO A 217 11.24 -12.60 -10.23
C PRO A 217 12.65 -12.05 -9.96
N TYR A 218 13.23 -12.40 -8.82
CA TYR A 218 14.60 -12.00 -8.47
C TYR A 218 15.62 -12.45 -9.50
N ASP A 219 15.43 -13.61 -10.12
CA ASP A 219 16.31 -14.13 -11.18
C ASP A 219 16.38 -13.20 -12.39
N ASN A 220 15.24 -12.60 -12.80
CA ASN A 220 15.20 -11.63 -13.90
C ASN A 220 16.03 -10.38 -13.58
N LEU A 221 16.05 -9.98 -12.32
CA LEU A 221 16.82 -8.84 -11.85
C LEU A 221 18.27 -9.21 -11.55
N GLN A 222 18.62 -10.49 -11.56
CA GLN A 222 19.92 -10.99 -11.06
C GLN A 222 20.20 -10.45 -9.65
N LEU A 223 19.17 -10.42 -8.82
CA LEU A 223 19.24 -9.86 -7.47
C LEU A 223 19.68 -10.98 -6.51
N CYS A 224 20.89 -10.81 -5.95
CA CYS A 224 21.40 -11.69 -4.91
C CYS A 224 21.08 -11.04 -3.55
N LEU A 225 20.04 -11.50 -2.89
CA LEU A 225 19.74 -11.14 -1.51
C LEU A 225 20.44 -12.15 -0.60
N GLU A 226 21.41 -11.71 0.18
CA GLU A 226 22.08 -12.53 1.20
C GLU A 226 21.17 -12.77 2.41
#